data_73a2ab3277dabacf10f33a64585a20cd
#
_entry.id   73a2ab3277dabacf10f33a64585a20cd
#
_cell.length_a   1.000
_cell.length_b   1.000
_cell.length_c   1.000
_cell.angle_alpha   90.00
_cell.angle_beta   90.00
_cell.angle_gamma   90.00
#
_symmetry.space_group_name_H-M   'P 1'
#
loop_
_entity.id
_entity.type
_entity.pdbx_description
1 polymer ?
#
loop_
_entity_poly.entity_id
_entity_poly.type
_entity_poly.pdbx_seq_one_letter_code
_entity_poly.pdbx_strand_id
1 'polypeptide(L)'
;MRNLIRRAGIVRVEDLRRDLKVSVATVRRDLEAMEDEGRVRRVHGGAISMESRLEESGFDTKTGLASKEKRLIAAEAVKLISSGDSIFLDGGSTVMELASLLADRSDITVVTNSLRAATELSNSRLRIILTGGELRLLSQTMVGPLTRVVLDKVRVDKAFMGTMGFSFEDGLTTTDPNEAFTKDLVQKQARQVILMADSRKWGKVSFSRVSGFEGVDVLITDKKFPTKDARVLRKQDVKVRLV
;
A
#
# COMPACT_ATOMS: atom_id res chain seq x y z
N MET A 1 -23.79 -9.31 -12.04
CA MET A 1 -23.56 -9.13 -10.59
C MET A 1 -22.19 -9.66 -10.15
N ARG A 2 -21.87 -10.95 -10.29
CA ARG A 2 -20.60 -11.56 -9.84
C ARG A 2 -19.34 -10.79 -10.25
N ASN A 3 -19.18 -10.43 -11.53
CA ASN A 3 -18.03 -9.68 -12.00
C ASN A 3 -17.92 -8.25 -11.43
N LEU A 4 -19.04 -7.60 -11.17
CA LEU A 4 -19.08 -6.28 -10.54
C LEU A 4 -18.61 -6.37 -9.08
N ILE A 5 -19.16 -7.34 -8.34
CA ILE A 5 -18.81 -7.56 -6.92
C ILE A 5 -17.35 -7.96 -6.79
N ARG A 6 -16.85 -8.88 -7.64
CA ARG A 6 -15.44 -9.29 -7.66
C ARG A 6 -14.49 -8.12 -7.94
N ARG A 7 -14.84 -7.22 -8.87
CA ARG A 7 -14.02 -6.05 -9.22
C ARG A 7 -14.02 -4.96 -8.16
N ALA A 8 -15.19 -4.72 -7.54
CA ALA A 8 -15.35 -3.65 -6.57
C ALA A 8 -14.90 -4.03 -5.14
N GLY A 9 -14.88 -5.34 -4.83
CA GLY A 9 -14.54 -5.84 -3.51
C GLY A 9 -15.66 -5.70 -2.50
N ILE A 10 -16.16 -4.48 -2.30
CA ILE A 10 -17.32 -4.14 -1.48
C ILE A 10 -18.33 -3.42 -2.37
N VAL A 11 -19.60 -3.80 -2.28
CA VAL A 11 -20.68 -3.19 -3.04
C VAL A 11 -21.87 -2.88 -2.15
N ARG A 12 -22.57 -1.79 -2.47
CA ARG A 12 -23.86 -1.46 -1.86
C ARG A 12 -25.00 -2.02 -2.72
N VAL A 13 -26.07 -2.44 -2.07
CA VAL A 13 -27.27 -2.95 -2.75
C VAL A 13 -27.82 -1.91 -3.75
N GLU A 14 -27.80 -0.62 -3.37
CA GLU A 14 -28.31 0.46 -4.23
C GLU A 14 -27.45 0.67 -5.50
N ASP A 15 -26.14 0.53 -5.41
CA ASP A 15 -25.24 0.64 -6.55
C ASP A 15 -25.44 -0.53 -7.50
N LEU A 16 -25.54 -1.76 -6.98
CA LEU A 16 -25.85 -2.95 -7.77
C LEU A 16 -27.21 -2.84 -8.47
N ARG A 17 -28.23 -2.33 -7.75
CA ARG A 17 -29.56 -2.09 -8.32
C ARG A 17 -29.48 -1.15 -9.53
N ARG A 18 -28.76 -0.04 -9.38
CA ARG A 18 -28.59 0.97 -10.42
C ARG A 18 -27.83 0.43 -11.64
N ASP A 19 -26.70 -0.23 -11.38
CA ASP A 19 -25.80 -0.71 -12.44
C ASP A 19 -26.39 -1.88 -13.23
N LEU A 20 -27.14 -2.75 -12.55
CA LEU A 20 -27.77 -3.93 -13.17
C LEU A 20 -29.22 -3.67 -13.63
N LYS A 21 -29.80 -2.51 -13.28
CA LYS A 21 -31.18 -2.14 -13.59
C LYS A 21 -32.22 -3.17 -13.12
N VAL A 22 -32.03 -3.73 -11.93
CA VAL A 22 -32.92 -4.73 -11.30
C VAL A 22 -33.51 -4.21 -9.99
N SER A 23 -34.49 -4.91 -9.42
CA SER A 23 -35.09 -4.53 -8.14
C SER A 23 -34.15 -4.81 -6.96
N VAL A 24 -34.31 -4.08 -5.83
CA VAL A 24 -33.59 -4.35 -4.58
C VAL A 24 -33.82 -5.79 -4.11
N ALA A 25 -35.04 -6.31 -4.27
CA ALA A 25 -35.37 -7.68 -3.90
C ALA A 25 -34.59 -8.72 -4.73
N THR A 26 -34.42 -8.46 -6.03
CA THR A 26 -33.60 -9.30 -6.91
C THR A 26 -32.14 -9.28 -6.47
N VAL A 27 -31.57 -8.08 -6.20
CA VAL A 27 -30.19 -7.94 -5.72
C VAL A 27 -29.98 -8.72 -4.42
N ARG A 28 -30.90 -8.59 -3.45
CA ARG A 28 -30.79 -9.28 -2.16
C ARG A 28 -30.82 -10.79 -2.30
N ARG A 29 -31.76 -11.32 -3.12
CA ARG A 29 -31.87 -12.75 -3.37
C ARG A 29 -30.61 -13.32 -4.05
N ASP A 30 -30.08 -12.60 -5.04
CA ASP A 30 -28.86 -13.03 -5.73
C ASP A 30 -27.64 -12.96 -4.81
N LEU A 31 -27.57 -11.96 -3.91
CA LEU A 31 -26.51 -11.88 -2.89
C LEU A 31 -26.61 -13.00 -1.86
N GLU A 32 -27.84 -13.42 -1.51
CA GLU A 32 -28.09 -14.55 -0.61
C GLU A 32 -27.61 -15.88 -1.24
N ALA A 33 -27.98 -16.13 -2.48
CA ALA A 33 -27.48 -17.31 -3.21
C ALA A 33 -25.94 -17.32 -3.33
N MET A 34 -25.33 -16.15 -3.56
CA MET A 34 -23.87 -16.04 -3.62
C MET A 34 -23.21 -16.18 -2.24
N GLU A 35 -23.87 -15.85 -1.14
CA GLU A 35 -23.41 -16.06 0.22
C GLU A 35 -23.43 -17.57 0.56
N ASP A 36 -24.52 -18.27 0.21
CA ASP A 36 -24.65 -19.72 0.37
C ASP A 36 -23.56 -20.49 -0.42
N GLU A 37 -23.16 -19.95 -1.58
CA GLU A 37 -22.02 -20.47 -2.35
C GLU A 37 -20.64 -20.08 -1.75
N GLY A 38 -20.59 -19.33 -0.66
CA GLY A 38 -19.36 -18.85 -0.02
C GLY A 38 -18.61 -17.78 -0.84
N ARG A 39 -19.25 -17.14 -1.82
CA ARG A 39 -18.62 -16.18 -2.74
C ARG A 39 -18.68 -14.74 -2.27
N VAL A 40 -19.66 -14.42 -1.43
CA VAL A 40 -19.80 -13.11 -0.79
C VAL A 40 -20.15 -13.29 0.68
N ARG A 41 -19.87 -12.28 1.49
CA ARG A 41 -20.40 -12.12 2.82
C ARG A 41 -21.31 -10.89 2.83
N ARG A 42 -22.55 -11.05 3.22
CA ARG A 42 -23.50 -9.94 3.34
C ARG A 42 -23.14 -9.07 4.55
N VAL A 43 -23.28 -7.76 4.37
CA VAL A 43 -23.12 -6.75 5.41
C VAL A 43 -24.31 -5.79 5.36
N HIS A 44 -24.48 -4.93 6.37
CA HIS A 44 -25.59 -3.98 6.38
C HIS A 44 -25.58 -3.09 5.13
N GLY A 45 -26.60 -3.25 4.28
CA GLY A 45 -26.76 -2.47 3.04
C GLY A 45 -25.89 -2.90 1.84
N GLY A 46 -25.18 -4.04 1.90
CA GLY A 46 -24.32 -4.47 0.81
C GLY A 46 -23.76 -5.88 0.94
N ALA A 47 -22.70 -6.14 0.18
CA ALA A 47 -21.95 -7.39 0.27
C ALA A 47 -20.44 -7.15 0.06
N ILE A 48 -19.65 -7.98 0.69
CA ILE A 48 -18.19 -8.09 0.51
C ILE A 48 -17.94 -9.36 -0.30
N SER A 49 -17.24 -9.25 -1.41
CA SER A 49 -16.81 -10.43 -2.16
C SER A 49 -15.87 -11.27 -1.31
N MET A 50 -16.15 -12.54 -1.17
CA MET A 50 -15.20 -13.51 -0.59
C MET A 50 -14.17 -13.96 -1.65
N GLU A 51 -14.51 -13.80 -2.93
CA GLU A 51 -13.57 -13.93 -4.04
C GLU A 51 -12.72 -12.67 -4.22
N SER A 52 -13.20 -11.52 -3.75
CA SER A 52 -12.42 -10.32 -3.54
C SER A 52 -12.00 -10.17 -2.06
N ARG A 53 -11.46 -11.17 -1.44
CA ARG A 53 -10.11 -10.92 -0.93
C ARG A 53 -9.47 -10.29 -2.14
N LEU A 54 -9.21 -8.97 -2.09
CA LEU A 54 -8.44 -8.31 -3.14
C LEU A 54 -7.39 -9.32 -3.49
N GLU A 55 -7.55 -10.07 -4.62
CA GLU A 55 -6.48 -10.93 -5.08
C GLU A 55 -5.37 -9.94 -5.22
N GLU A 56 -4.49 -9.96 -4.22
CA GLU A 56 -3.33 -9.12 -4.26
C GLU A 56 -2.66 -9.53 -5.56
N SER A 57 -2.87 -8.73 -6.58
CA SER A 57 -2.24 -8.96 -7.87
C SER A 57 -0.77 -9.16 -7.60
N GLY A 58 -0.20 -10.23 -8.12
CA GLY A 58 1.21 -10.48 -7.96
C GLY A 58 2.02 -9.24 -8.31
N PHE A 59 3.20 -9.11 -7.79
CA PHE A 59 4.04 -7.93 -7.97
C PHE A 59 4.14 -7.51 -9.44
N ASP A 60 4.29 -8.47 -10.37
CA ASP A 60 4.45 -8.20 -11.82
C ASP A 60 3.20 -7.57 -12.43
N THR A 61 2.00 -8.00 -12.02
CA THR A 61 0.74 -7.35 -12.44
C THR A 61 0.65 -5.93 -11.90
N LYS A 62 1.10 -5.68 -10.65
CA LYS A 62 1.12 -4.34 -10.05
C LYS A 62 2.10 -3.41 -10.77
N THR A 63 3.22 -3.90 -11.27
CA THR A 63 4.22 -3.08 -11.97
C THR A 63 3.66 -2.45 -13.24
N GLY A 64 2.86 -3.17 -14.02
CA GLY A 64 2.21 -2.64 -15.23
C GLY A 64 1.12 -1.59 -14.96
N LEU A 65 0.50 -1.62 -13.77
CA LEU A 65 -0.59 -0.70 -13.43
C LEU A 65 -0.07 0.65 -12.94
N ALA A 66 -0.52 1.77 -13.57
CA ALA A 66 -0.12 3.15 -13.26
C ALA A 66 1.40 3.37 -13.22
N SER A 67 2.13 2.73 -14.16
CA SER A 67 3.59 2.84 -14.21
C SER A 67 4.09 4.28 -14.38
N LYS A 68 3.34 5.14 -15.08
CA LYS A 68 3.64 6.57 -15.24
C LYS A 68 3.54 7.31 -13.91
N GLU A 69 2.42 7.15 -13.20
CA GLU A 69 2.18 7.79 -11.90
C GLU A 69 3.22 7.34 -10.87
N LYS A 70 3.57 6.05 -10.83
CA LYS A 70 4.59 5.52 -9.90
C LYS A 70 5.97 6.11 -10.17
N ARG A 71 6.37 6.26 -11.43
CA ARG A 71 7.65 6.89 -11.79
C ARG A 71 7.69 8.35 -11.37
N LEU A 72 6.60 9.12 -11.54
CA LEU A 72 6.52 10.49 -11.07
C LEU A 72 6.61 10.57 -9.54
N ILE A 73 5.91 9.69 -8.84
CA ILE A 73 5.97 9.59 -7.37
C ILE A 73 7.39 9.27 -6.91
N ALA A 74 8.06 8.30 -7.53
CA ALA A 74 9.44 7.93 -7.20
C ALA A 74 10.43 9.07 -7.48
N ALA A 75 10.30 9.76 -8.61
CA ALA A 75 11.12 10.92 -8.95
C ALA A 75 10.97 12.08 -7.95
N GLU A 76 9.78 12.27 -7.38
CA GLU A 76 9.58 13.26 -6.31
C GLU A 76 10.16 12.76 -4.98
N ALA A 77 10.05 11.46 -4.70
CA ALA A 77 10.58 10.84 -3.48
C ALA A 77 12.12 10.96 -3.39
N VAL A 78 12.84 10.75 -4.50
CA VAL A 78 14.31 10.90 -4.57
C VAL A 78 14.76 12.28 -4.07
N LYS A 79 14.02 13.34 -4.36
CA LYS A 79 14.36 14.72 -3.94
C LYS A 79 14.34 14.91 -2.42
N LEU A 80 13.73 13.98 -1.69
CA LEU A 80 13.71 14.00 -0.23
C LEU A 80 14.95 13.35 0.41
N ILE A 81 15.78 12.65 -0.38
CA ILE A 81 16.90 11.87 0.12
C ILE A 81 18.19 12.69 0.04
N SER A 82 18.72 13.04 1.21
CA SER A 82 19.98 13.75 1.37
C SER A 82 21.17 12.78 1.44
N SER A 83 22.38 13.29 1.18
CA SER A 83 23.61 12.54 1.43
C SER A 83 23.75 12.22 2.93
N GLY A 84 24.18 11.00 3.24
CA GLY A 84 24.32 10.51 4.61
C GLY A 84 23.04 9.94 5.22
N ASP A 85 21.89 10.08 4.57
CA ASP A 85 20.63 9.51 5.08
C ASP A 85 20.70 7.98 5.24
N SER A 86 20.10 7.50 6.30
CA SER A 86 19.65 6.12 6.43
C SER A 86 18.16 6.04 6.05
N ILE A 87 17.84 5.23 5.04
CA ILE A 87 16.45 5.13 4.53
C ILE A 87 15.92 3.71 4.65
N PHE A 88 14.61 3.58 4.86
CA PHE A 88 13.91 2.33 4.71
C PHE A 88 13.14 2.31 3.37
N LEU A 89 13.29 1.23 2.62
CA LEU A 89 12.51 0.95 1.41
C LEU A 89 11.57 -0.22 1.68
N ASP A 90 10.29 0.07 1.71
CA ASP A 90 9.24 -0.96 1.83
C ASP A 90 9.07 -1.76 0.54
N GLY A 91 8.35 -2.87 0.61
CA GLY A 91 7.92 -3.60 -0.57
C GLY A 91 6.85 -2.86 -1.38
N GLY A 92 6.74 -3.21 -2.63
CA GLY A 92 5.72 -2.69 -3.53
C GLY A 92 6.26 -1.96 -4.75
N SER A 93 5.48 -1.99 -5.82
CA SER A 93 5.93 -1.53 -7.14
C SER A 93 6.24 -0.03 -7.23
N THR A 94 5.66 0.82 -6.40
CA THR A 94 5.98 2.26 -6.38
C THR A 94 7.33 2.51 -5.70
N VAL A 95 7.61 1.80 -4.61
CA VAL A 95 8.89 1.90 -3.91
C VAL A 95 10.01 1.25 -4.72
N MET A 96 9.70 0.24 -5.52
CA MET A 96 10.65 -0.37 -6.45
C MET A 96 11.14 0.62 -7.52
N GLU A 97 10.26 1.48 -8.06
CA GLU A 97 10.67 2.58 -8.95
C GLU A 97 11.66 3.54 -8.25
N LEU A 98 11.48 3.78 -6.94
CA LEU A 98 12.45 4.57 -6.18
C LEU A 98 13.78 3.81 -6.03
N ALA A 99 13.74 2.51 -5.70
CA ALA A 99 14.95 1.70 -5.57
C ALA A 99 15.81 1.77 -6.85
N SER A 100 15.20 1.61 -8.03
CA SER A 100 15.92 1.69 -9.31
C SER A 100 16.60 3.06 -9.53
N LEU A 101 16.01 4.17 -9.04
CA LEU A 101 16.62 5.50 -9.13
C LEU A 101 17.80 5.71 -8.16
N LEU A 102 18.00 4.80 -7.22
CA LEU A 102 19.09 4.88 -6.22
C LEU A 102 20.30 4.02 -6.59
N ALA A 103 20.25 3.23 -7.66
CA ALA A 103 21.28 2.26 -8.02
C ALA A 103 22.68 2.87 -8.20
N ASP A 104 22.77 4.12 -8.67
CA ASP A 104 24.05 4.81 -8.89
C ASP A 104 24.55 5.60 -7.66
N ARG A 105 23.79 5.62 -6.57
CA ARG A 105 24.18 6.29 -5.33
C ARG A 105 25.16 5.45 -4.52
N SER A 106 25.94 6.12 -3.66
CA SER A 106 26.92 5.46 -2.76
C SER A 106 26.98 6.11 -1.38
N ASP A 107 26.15 7.12 -1.16
CA ASP A 107 26.25 8.07 -0.04
C ASP A 107 25.12 7.91 0.99
N ILE A 108 24.33 6.84 0.91
CA ILE A 108 23.24 6.54 1.84
C ILE A 108 23.30 5.08 2.31
N THR A 109 22.61 4.80 3.41
CA THR A 109 22.38 3.43 3.89
C THR A 109 20.92 3.05 3.62
N VAL A 110 20.70 1.88 3.03
CA VAL A 110 19.36 1.35 2.73
C VAL A 110 19.05 0.19 3.67
N VAL A 111 17.97 0.29 4.40
CA VAL A 111 17.32 -0.82 5.10
C VAL A 111 16.09 -1.22 4.29
N THR A 112 15.86 -2.49 4.05
CA THR A 112 14.69 -2.93 3.28
C THR A 112 14.18 -4.28 3.75
N ASN A 113 12.87 -4.49 3.66
CA ASN A 113 12.25 -5.80 3.78
C ASN A 113 11.94 -6.43 2.39
N SER A 114 12.21 -5.71 1.31
CA SER A 114 11.94 -6.15 -0.06
C SER A 114 13.11 -6.92 -0.64
N LEU A 115 12.90 -8.20 -0.96
CA LEU A 115 13.90 -9.01 -1.67
C LEU A 115 14.21 -8.39 -3.04
N ARG A 116 13.21 -7.87 -3.76
CA ARG A 116 13.40 -7.24 -5.07
C ARG A 116 14.24 -5.97 -4.99
N ALA A 117 13.97 -5.09 -4.02
CA ALA A 117 14.77 -3.88 -3.82
C ALA A 117 16.22 -4.22 -3.45
N ALA A 118 16.42 -5.22 -2.58
CA ALA A 118 17.76 -5.69 -2.24
C ALA A 118 18.49 -6.25 -3.46
N THR A 119 17.81 -7.02 -4.31
CA THR A 119 18.40 -7.57 -5.56
C THR A 119 18.72 -6.46 -6.56
N GLU A 120 17.83 -5.50 -6.77
CA GLU A 120 18.06 -4.34 -7.66
C GLU A 120 19.29 -3.56 -7.26
N LEU A 121 19.45 -3.34 -5.96
CA LEU A 121 20.56 -2.55 -5.41
C LEU A 121 21.83 -3.37 -5.17
N SER A 122 21.83 -4.68 -5.36
CA SER A 122 22.95 -5.57 -4.99
C SER A 122 24.26 -5.24 -5.71
N ASN A 123 24.19 -4.66 -6.91
CA ASN A 123 25.37 -4.22 -7.67
C ASN A 123 25.75 -2.75 -7.43
N SER A 124 25.01 -2.03 -6.57
CA SER A 124 25.33 -0.65 -6.19
C SER A 124 26.48 -0.60 -5.17
N ARG A 125 26.95 0.62 -4.87
CA ARG A 125 27.94 0.84 -3.79
C ARG A 125 27.27 1.18 -2.45
N LEU A 126 25.96 1.01 -2.35
CA LEU A 126 25.20 1.29 -1.14
C LEU A 126 25.45 0.24 -0.06
N ARG A 127 25.40 0.69 1.18
CA ARG A 127 25.26 -0.24 2.31
C ARG A 127 23.81 -0.69 2.39
N ILE A 128 23.55 -1.99 2.23
CA ILE A 128 22.21 -2.56 2.22
C ILE A 128 22.05 -3.48 3.42
N ILE A 129 20.94 -3.31 4.17
CA ILE A 129 20.54 -4.16 5.28
C ILE A 129 19.17 -4.75 4.93
N LEU A 130 19.12 -6.06 4.69
CA LEU A 130 17.86 -6.78 4.53
C LEU A 130 17.35 -7.22 5.90
N THR A 131 16.08 -6.93 6.23
CA THR A 131 15.55 -7.14 7.59
C THR A 131 15.49 -8.59 8.04
N GLY A 132 15.54 -9.56 7.10
CA GLY A 132 15.20 -10.94 7.41
C GLY A 132 13.72 -11.10 7.79
N GLY A 133 13.35 -12.29 8.24
CA GLY A 133 11.96 -12.63 8.58
C GLY A 133 11.38 -13.74 7.71
N GLU A 134 10.06 -13.91 7.72
CA GLU A 134 9.34 -14.82 6.84
C GLU A 134 9.20 -14.22 5.44
N LEU A 135 9.57 -14.97 4.41
CA LEU A 135 9.39 -14.51 3.03
C LEU A 135 7.94 -14.71 2.57
N ARG A 136 7.22 -13.61 2.39
CA ARG A 136 5.91 -13.60 1.75
C ARG A 136 6.09 -13.58 0.24
N LEU A 137 5.86 -14.74 -0.40
CA LEU A 137 6.14 -14.93 -1.84
C LEU A 137 5.37 -13.98 -2.76
N LEU A 138 4.12 -13.64 -2.41
CA LEU A 138 3.24 -12.81 -3.24
C LEU A 138 3.77 -11.37 -3.41
N SER A 139 4.31 -10.79 -2.35
CA SER A 139 4.92 -9.45 -2.35
C SER A 139 6.45 -9.48 -2.47
N GLN A 140 7.06 -10.66 -2.29
CA GLN A 140 8.52 -10.86 -2.18
C GLN A 140 9.14 -9.94 -1.11
N THR A 141 8.48 -9.91 0.06
CA THR A 141 8.93 -9.13 1.22
C THR A 141 9.12 -10.01 2.43
N MET A 142 10.07 -9.64 3.27
CA MET A 142 10.24 -10.21 4.60
C MET A 142 9.19 -9.60 5.53
N VAL A 143 8.43 -10.42 6.23
CA VAL A 143 7.29 -9.99 7.06
C VAL A 143 7.27 -10.70 8.42
N GLY A 144 6.42 -10.20 9.29
CA GLY A 144 6.09 -10.82 10.57
C GLY A 144 7.07 -10.53 11.72
N PRO A 145 6.85 -11.16 12.88
CA PRO A 145 7.56 -10.82 14.12
C PRO A 145 9.08 -10.97 14.06
N LEU A 146 9.59 -11.85 13.20
CA LEU A 146 11.05 -12.05 13.06
C LEU A 146 11.76 -10.81 12.47
N THR A 147 11.07 -9.97 11.71
CA THR A 147 11.64 -8.70 11.21
C THR A 147 12.04 -7.76 12.34
N ARG A 148 11.40 -7.88 13.50
CA ARG A 148 11.66 -7.08 14.69
C ARG A 148 13.12 -7.18 15.16
N VAL A 149 13.73 -8.34 15.02
CA VAL A 149 15.13 -8.58 15.45
C VAL A 149 16.10 -7.55 14.84
N VAL A 150 15.88 -7.19 13.58
CA VAL A 150 16.68 -6.16 12.90
C VAL A 150 16.10 -4.77 13.11
N LEU A 151 14.77 -4.62 12.94
CA LEU A 151 14.13 -3.30 12.98
C LEU A 151 14.25 -2.61 14.34
N ASP A 152 14.23 -3.34 15.46
CA ASP A 152 14.45 -2.76 16.78
C ASP A 152 15.91 -2.25 17.01
N LYS A 153 16.85 -2.68 16.16
CA LYS A 153 18.27 -2.29 16.25
C LYS A 153 18.66 -1.15 15.32
N VAL A 154 17.75 -0.68 14.48
CA VAL A 154 18.01 0.39 13.52
C VAL A 154 17.06 1.57 13.76
N ARG A 155 17.54 2.75 13.42
CA ARG A 155 16.72 3.96 13.25
C ARG A 155 17.01 4.49 11.87
N VAL A 156 15.98 4.87 11.15
CA VAL A 156 16.13 5.44 9.81
C VAL A 156 15.66 6.89 9.80
N ASP A 157 16.33 7.70 8.99
CA ASP A 157 15.95 9.10 8.84
C ASP A 157 14.62 9.20 8.05
N LYS A 158 14.45 8.33 7.05
CA LYS A 158 13.23 8.33 6.22
C LYS A 158 12.77 6.90 5.90
N ALA A 159 11.46 6.65 6.02
CA ALA A 159 10.85 5.43 5.54
C ALA A 159 9.96 5.71 4.33
N PHE A 160 10.27 5.11 3.20
CA PHE A 160 9.48 5.18 1.98
C PHE A 160 8.57 3.95 1.92
N MET A 161 7.28 4.17 2.10
CA MET A 161 6.31 3.11 2.32
C MET A 161 5.24 3.06 1.24
N GLY A 162 4.85 1.85 0.88
CA GLY A 162 3.68 1.59 0.05
C GLY A 162 2.46 1.18 0.88
N THR A 163 1.29 1.18 0.25
CA THR A 163 0.05 0.63 0.83
C THR A 163 -0.78 -0.06 -0.25
N MET A 164 -1.72 -0.92 0.17
CA MET A 164 -2.71 -1.51 -0.74
C MET A 164 -3.93 -0.62 -0.91
N GLY A 165 -4.33 0.05 0.16
CA GLY A 165 -5.40 1.02 0.18
C GLY A 165 -5.25 1.97 1.36
N PHE A 166 -5.89 3.15 1.29
CA PHE A 166 -5.89 4.12 2.37
C PHE A 166 -7.12 5.01 2.33
N SER A 167 -7.65 5.35 3.51
CA SER A 167 -8.82 6.21 3.70
C SER A 167 -8.71 7.01 4.99
N PHE A 168 -9.59 7.99 5.21
CA PHE A 168 -9.61 8.71 6.49
C PHE A 168 -10.01 7.80 7.65
N GLU A 169 -10.99 6.92 7.43
CA GLU A 169 -11.59 6.08 8.46
C GLU A 169 -10.67 4.91 8.85
N ASP A 170 -10.08 4.26 7.84
CA ASP A 170 -9.30 3.03 8.05
C ASP A 170 -7.79 3.27 8.13
N GLY A 171 -7.34 4.47 7.74
CA GLY A 171 -5.91 4.75 7.61
C GLY A 171 -5.26 3.95 6.48
N LEU A 172 -4.05 3.46 6.71
CA LEU A 172 -3.30 2.62 5.77
C LEU A 172 -3.67 1.15 5.97
N THR A 173 -3.90 0.44 4.87
CA THR A 173 -4.32 -0.97 4.91
C THR A 173 -3.51 -1.83 3.94
N THR A 174 -3.35 -3.11 4.29
CA THR A 174 -2.73 -4.15 3.47
C THR A 174 -3.53 -5.45 3.55
N THR A 175 -3.16 -6.46 2.77
CA THR A 175 -3.89 -7.73 2.69
C THR A 175 -3.45 -8.77 3.72
N ASP A 176 -2.32 -8.55 4.39
CA ASP A 176 -1.67 -9.54 5.23
C ASP A 176 -1.32 -8.96 6.61
N PRO A 177 -1.70 -9.62 7.73
CA PRO A 177 -1.41 -9.13 9.08
C PRO A 177 0.09 -9.05 9.41
N ASN A 178 0.91 -9.97 8.90
CA ASN A 178 2.36 -9.95 9.11
C ASN A 178 3.01 -8.79 8.35
N GLU A 179 2.48 -8.45 7.16
CA GLU A 179 2.87 -7.26 6.42
C GLU A 179 2.47 -5.98 7.18
N ALA A 180 1.24 -5.94 7.70
CA ALA A 180 0.77 -4.83 8.53
C ALA A 180 1.63 -4.63 9.78
N PHE A 181 1.96 -5.71 10.48
CA PHE A 181 2.86 -5.68 11.63
C PHE A 181 4.24 -5.09 11.27
N THR A 182 4.83 -5.55 10.17
CA THR A 182 6.14 -5.06 9.73
C THR A 182 6.11 -3.58 9.38
N LYS A 183 5.07 -3.13 8.66
CA LYS A 183 4.89 -1.72 8.29
C LYS A 183 4.70 -0.82 9.52
N ASP A 184 3.88 -1.21 10.49
CA ASP A 184 3.70 -0.48 11.75
C ASP A 184 5.03 -0.36 12.51
N LEU A 185 5.79 -1.44 12.56
CA LEU A 185 7.10 -1.43 13.22
C LEU A 185 8.08 -0.48 12.53
N VAL A 186 8.13 -0.46 11.20
CA VAL A 186 8.97 0.47 10.42
C VAL A 186 8.61 1.92 10.69
N GLN A 187 7.31 2.25 10.72
CA GLN A 187 6.86 3.63 11.03
C GLN A 187 7.41 4.10 12.37
N LYS A 188 7.41 3.24 13.38
CA LYS A 188 7.94 3.55 14.73
C LYS A 188 9.46 3.74 14.78
N GLN A 189 10.18 3.22 13.79
CA GLN A 189 11.65 3.31 13.70
C GLN A 189 12.15 4.44 12.80
N ALA A 190 11.25 5.13 12.08
CA ALA A 190 11.59 6.22 11.18
C ALA A 190 11.39 7.58 11.83
N ARG A 191 12.27 8.55 11.52
CA ARG A 191 12.08 9.96 11.89
C ARG A 191 11.06 10.65 11.01
N GLN A 192 10.95 10.20 9.76
CA GLN A 192 9.98 10.70 8.80
C GLN A 192 9.43 9.55 7.97
N VAL A 193 8.12 9.45 7.86
CA VAL A 193 7.40 8.45 7.08
C VAL A 193 6.81 9.08 5.81
N ILE A 194 7.24 8.57 4.66
CA ILE A 194 6.80 9.02 3.34
C ILE A 194 5.94 7.92 2.72
N LEU A 195 4.64 8.16 2.63
CA LEU A 195 3.71 7.28 1.91
C LEU A 195 3.76 7.58 0.41
N MET A 196 4.08 6.56 -0.38
CA MET A 196 4.14 6.60 -1.84
C MET A 196 2.98 5.80 -2.43
N ALA A 197 1.91 6.48 -2.83
CA ALA A 197 0.70 5.80 -3.29
C ALA A 197 0.01 6.56 -4.43
N ASP A 198 -0.35 5.87 -5.51
CA ASP A 198 -1.17 6.46 -6.55
C ASP A 198 -2.62 6.65 -6.09
N SER A 199 -3.30 7.65 -6.65
CA SER A 199 -4.66 8.07 -6.25
C SER A 199 -5.73 7.00 -6.35
N ARG A 200 -5.52 5.94 -7.15
CA ARG A 200 -6.47 4.82 -7.29
C ARG A 200 -6.58 3.97 -6.02
N LYS A 201 -5.62 4.13 -5.08
CA LYS A 201 -5.64 3.45 -3.79
C LYS A 201 -6.43 4.20 -2.73
N TRP A 202 -6.74 5.47 -2.98
CA TRP A 202 -7.57 6.29 -2.10
C TRP A 202 -9.00 5.77 -2.03
N GLY A 203 -9.54 5.70 -0.83
CA GLY A 203 -10.87 5.14 -0.55
C GLY A 203 -10.95 3.61 -0.67
N LYS A 204 -9.84 2.92 -0.91
CA LYS A 204 -9.78 1.46 -0.87
C LYS A 204 -9.35 0.99 0.50
N VAL A 205 -9.99 -0.08 0.96
CA VAL A 205 -9.71 -0.72 2.24
C VAL A 205 -9.33 -2.17 1.99
N SER A 206 -8.26 -2.63 2.63
CA SER A 206 -7.80 -4.01 2.58
C SER A 206 -8.02 -4.70 3.94
N PHE A 207 -7.77 -5.98 4.01
CA PHE A 207 -8.11 -6.84 5.14
C PHE A 207 -7.46 -6.41 6.47
N SER A 208 -6.21 -5.96 6.44
CA SER A 208 -5.44 -5.67 7.65
C SER A 208 -5.07 -4.20 7.74
N ARG A 209 -5.39 -3.56 8.85
CA ARG A 209 -5.00 -2.18 9.14
C ARG A 209 -3.53 -2.13 9.56
N VAL A 210 -2.81 -1.14 9.05
CA VAL A 210 -1.42 -0.84 9.43
C VAL A 210 -1.42 0.23 10.53
N SER A 211 -1.90 1.42 10.20
CA SER A 211 -1.92 2.60 11.07
C SER A 211 -2.94 3.61 10.56
N GLY A 212 -3.24 4.64 11.33
CA GLY A 212 -3.88 5.85 10.81
C GLY A 212 -2.86 6.78 10.12
N PHE A 213 -3.32 7.99 9.77
CA PHE A 213 -2.45 9.01 9.18
C PHE A 213 -1.49 9.67 10.16
N GLU A 214 -1.70 9.50 11.48
CA GLU A 214 -0.77 9.94 12.53
C GLU A 214 0.64 9.35 12.39
N GLY A 215 0.77 8.25 11.67
CA GLY A 215 2.05 7.62 11.34
C GLY A 215 2.64 8.06 10.00
N VAL A 216 2.11 9.11 9.34
CA VAL A 216 2.53 9.56 8.01
C VAL A 216 2.85 11.06 8.01
N ASP A 217 4.07 11.43 7.69
CA ASP A 217 4.49 12.84 7.59
C ASP A 217 4.28 13.42 6.18
N VAL A 218 4.47 12.59 5.15
CA VAL A 218 4.40 13.02 3.75
C VAL A 218 3.61 12.00 2.94
N LEU A 219 2.63 12.46 2.18
CA LEU A 219 2.00 11.70 1.10
C LEU A 219 2.51 12.23 -0.25
N ILE A 220 3.09 11.35 -1.07
CA ILE A 220 3.38 11.63 -2.48
C ILE A 220 2.39 10.84 -3.32
N THR A 221 1.59 11.55 -4.12
CA THR A 221 0.54 10.95 -4.96
C THR A 221 0.39 11.71 -6.27
N ASP A 222 -0.33 11.14 -7.22
CA ASP A 222 -0.56 11.79 -8.52
C ASP A 222 -1.66 12.86 -8.46
N LYS A 223 -1.71 13.71 -9.51
CA LYS A 223 -2.65 14.87 -9.61
C LYS A 223 -4.13 14.49 -9.65
N LYS A 224 -4.47 13.21 -9.83
CA LYS A 224 -5.86 12.73 -9.77
C LYS A 224 -6.38 12.58 -8.35
N PHE A 225 -5.50 12.70 -7.34
CA PHE A 225 -5.90 12.68 -5.93
C PHE A 225 -6.84 13.86 -5.62
N PRO A 226 -7.98 13.66 -4.92
CA PRO A 226 -8.96 14.71 -4.69
C PRO A 226 -8.38 15.90 -3.91
N THR A 227 -8.48 17.09 -4.46
CA THR A 227 -7.92 18.32 -3.85
C THR A 227 -8.54 18.62 -2.49
N LYS A 228 -9.84 18.31 -2.30
CA LYS A 228 -10.51 18.46 -1.01
C LYS A 228 -9.87 17.59 0.07
N ASP A 229 -9.56 16.34 -0.26
CA ASP A 229 -9.01 15.37 0.67
C ASP A 229 -7.53 15.68 0.97
N ALA A 230 -6.78 16.18 -0.02
CA ALA A 230 -5.44 16.72 0.19
C ALA A 230 -5.42 17.91 1.19
N ARG A 231 -6.45 18.77 1.18
CA ARG A 231 -6.59 19.85 2.14
C ARG A 231 -6.87 19.34 3.55
N VAL A 232 -7.69 18.28 3.68
CA VAL A 232 -7.98 17.66 4.99
C VAL A 232 -6.71 17.02 5.56
N LEU A 233 -5.96 16.25 4.77
CA LEU A 233 -4.69 15.64 5.20
C LEU A 233 -3.68 16.71 5.66
N ARG A 234 -3.57 17.84 4.94
CA ARG A 234 -2.68 18.95 5.35
C ARG A 234 -3.07 19.59 6.69
N LYS A 235 -4.37 19.58 7.05
CA LYS A 235 -4.84 20.03 8.37
C LYS A 235 -4.53 19.02 9.50
N GLN A 236 -4.19 17.78 9.12
CA GLN A 236 -3.73 16.73 10.01
C GLN A 236 -2.20 16.59 9.98
N ASP A 237 -1.48 17.67 9.64
CA ASP A 237 -0.02 17.75 9.56
C ASP A 237 0.65 16.84 8.51
N VAL A 238 -0.11 16.20 7.63
CA VAL A 238 0.42 15.43 6.51
C VAL A 238 0.79 16.34 5.35
N LYS A 239 2.06 16.42 4.96
CA LYS A 239 2.51 17.16 3.78
C LYS A 239 2.11 16.41 2.50
N VAL A 240 1.16 16.92 1.72
CA VAL A 240 0.72 16.29 0.46
C VAL A 240 1.42 16.91 -0.74
N ARG A 241 2.18 16.08 -1.49
CA ARG A 241 2.86 16.42 -2.74
C ARG A 241 2.13 15.75 -3.90
N LEU A 242 1.64 16.56 -4.85
CA LEU A 242 0.94 16.13 -6.06
C LEU A 242 1.87 16.20 -7.25
N VAL A 243 2.07 15.08 -7.96
CA VAL A 243 2.99 14.96 -9.11
C VAL A 243 2.29 14.58 -10.41
#